data_495a30f84c71ba2cc7f85d48df7fa9af
#
_entry.id   495a30f84c71ba2cc7f85d48df7fa9af
#
_cell.length_a   1.000
_cell.length_b   1.000
_cell.length_c   1.000
_cell.angle_alpha   90.00
_cell.angle_beta   90.00
_cell.angle_gamma   90.00
#
_symmetry.space_group_name_H-M   'P 1'
#
loop_
_entity.id
_entity.type
_entity.pdbx_description
1 polymer ?
#
loop_
_entity_poly.entity_id
_entity_poly.type
_entity_poly.pdbx_seq_one_letter_code
_entity_poly.pdbx_strand_id
1 'polypeptide(L)'
;MAQFFAIHPQNPQSRLLKQAVTILREGGIIVYPTDSCYALGCQIGNKEAMTRIRTIRQVDENHHFTLVCRDLSEIATYAKVDNSQFRLLKANTPGSYTFILQASKEVPRRLQHPKRHTIGLRVPDHPVAHALLAELNEPILSSTLILPSDELPLTDAEEIRGQLEHQVELVLSANSCGIEMTTVIDLTTDTPILIRQGKGSLKPFGLSS
;
A
#
# COMPACT_ATOMS: atom_id res chain seq x y z
N MET A 1 -9.31 -20.32 7.57
CA MET A 1 -9.72 -19.28 8.54
C MET A 1 -8.54 -18.37 8.79
N ALA A 2 -8.71 -17.06 8.62
CA ALA A 2 -7.67 -16.07 8.82
C ALA A 2 -7.14 -16.08 10.27
N GLN A 3 -5.83 -15.98 10.42
CA GLN A 3 -5.23 -15.65 11.71
C GLN A 3 -5.55 -14.19 12.06
N PHE A 4 -5.63 -13.89 13.35
CA PHE A 4 -5.89 -12.55 13.85
C PHE A 4 -4.82 -12.17 14.87
N PHE A 5 -4.03 -11.15 14.59
CA PHE A 5 -2.99 -10.68 15.50
C PHE A 5 -3.32 -9.28 16.00
N ALA A 6 -3.60 -9.17 17.30
CA ALA A 6 -3.63 -7.88 17.99
C ALA A 6 -2.16 -7.44 18.19
N ILE A 7 -1.71 -6.52 17.36
CA ILE A 7 -0.35 -5.99 17.38
C ILE A 7 -0.31 -4.62 18.04
N HIS A 8 0.72 -4.37 18.87
CA HIS A 8 0.83 -3.09 19.57
C HIS A 8 1.09 -1.96 18.56
N PRO A 9 0.27 -0.88 18.55
CA PRO A 9 0.32 0.13 17.49
C PRO A 9 1.61 0.95 17.47
N GLN A 10 2.28 1.14 18.63
CA GLN A 10 3.52 1.92 18.72
C GLN A 10 4.78 1.06 18.85
N ASN A 11 4.65 -0.13 19.44
CA ASN A 11 5.75 -1.06 19.66
C ASN A 11 5.36 -2.46 19.13
N PRO A 12 5.32 -2.65 17.81
CA PRO A 12 4.92 -3.91 17.20
C PRO A 12 5.81 -5.07 17.66
N GLN A 13 5.16 -6.18 18.07
CA GLN A 13 5.88 -7.35 18.55
C GLN A 13 6.60 -8.07 17.42
N SER A 14 7.93 -8.19 17.51
CA SER A 14 8.77 -8.82 16.49
C SER A 14 8.31 -10.24 16.12
N ARG A 15 7.84 -11.03 17.10
CA ARG A 15 7.33 -12.37 16.84
C ARG A 15 6.12 -12.37 15.89
N LEU A 16 5.19 -11.44 16.07
CA LEU A 16 4.00 -11.33 15.22
C LEU A 16 4.36 -10.83 13.82
N LEU A 17 5.31 -9.89 13.73
CA LEU A 17 5.82 -9.40 12.44
C LEU A 17 6.49 -10.52 11.63
N LYS A 18 7.32 -11.35 12.27
CA LYS A 18 7.97 -12.51 11.63
C LYS A 18 6.94 -13.51 11.10
N GLN A 19 5.89 -13.78 11.87
CA GLN A 19 4.80 -14.64 11.42
C GLN A 19 4.05 -14.04 10.22
N ALA A 20 3.77 -12.73 10.24
CA ALA A 20 3.14 -12.04 9.11
C ALA A 20 4.01 -12.11 7.85
N VAL A 21 5.31 -11.92 7.99
CA VAL A 21 6.27 -12.04 6.87
C VAL A 21 6.32 -13.47 6.32
N THR A 22 6.28 -14.48 7.18
CA THR A 22 6.21 -15.88 6.73
C THR A 22 4.95 -16.11 5.89
N ILE A 23 3.80 -15.63 6.34
CA ILE A 23 2.53 -15.73 5.60
C ILE A 23 2.65 -15.06 4.22
N LEU A 24 3.21 -13.85 4.15
CA LEU A 24 3.43 -13.15 2.88
C LEU A 24 4.34 -13.95 1.94
N ARG A 25 5.46 -14.47 2.43
CA ARG A 25 6.42 -15.25 1.64
C ARG A 25 5.86 -16.59 1.15
N GLU A 26 4.92 -17.16 1.88
CA GLU A 26 4.18 -18.36 1.47
C GLU A 26 3.04 -18.07 0.48
N GLY A 27 2.89 -16.82 0.05
CA GLY A 27 1.91 -16.38 -0.93
C GLY A 27 0.56 -16.00 -0.33
N GLY A 28 0.48 -15.80 0.98
CA GLY A 28 -0.71 -15.36 1.67
C GLY A 28 -1.03 -13.89 1.42
N ILE A 29 -2.31 -13.56 1.66
CA ILE A 29 -2.81 -12.19 1.67
C ILE A 29 -3.00 -11.77 3.13
N ILE A 30 -2.54 -10.59 3.46
CA ILE A 30 -2.73 -9.98 4.77
C ILE A 30 -3.58 -8.72 4.67
N VAL A 31 -4.31 -8.44 5.73
CA VAL A 31 -4.87 -7.11 6.00
C VAL A 31 -3.99 -6.44 7.04
N TYR A 32 -3.58 -5.20 6.78
CA TYR A 32 -2.69 -4.46 7.67
C TYR A 32 -3.06 -2.98 7.74
N PRO A 33 -2.80 -2.33 8.89
CA PRO A 33 -3.14 -0.93 9.09
C PRO A 33 -2.12 -0.01 8.39
N THR A 34 -2.61 1.14 7.92
CA THR A 34 -1.79 2.24 7.43
C THR A 34 -2.20 3.56 8.05
N ASP A 35 -1.51 4.64 7.73
CA ASP A 35 -1.84 6.02 8.15
C ASP A 35 -3.10 6.59 7.45
N SER A 36 -3.63 5.88 6.47
CA SER A 36 -4.87 6.25 5.77
C SER A 36 -6.01 5.27 6.09
N CYS A 37 -5.96 4.06 5.53
CA CYS A 37 -6.98 3.02 5.66
C CYS A 37 -6.33 1.67 5.92
N TYR A 38 -7.09 0.66 6.33
CA TYR A 38 -6.66 -0.73 6.20
C TYR A 38 -6.42 -1.08 4.74
N ALA A 39 -5.45 -1.92 4.49
CA ALA A 39 -5.06 -2.34 3.16
C ALA A 39 -4.94 -3.86 3.06
N LEU A 40 -5.24 -4.40 1.87
CA LEU A 40 -4.88 -5.74 1.46
C LEU A 40 -3.45 -5.72 0.93
N GLY A 41 -2.63 -6.66 1.35
CA GLY A 41 -1.25 -6.78 0.90
C GLY A 41 -0.84 -8.19 0.57
N CYS A 42 0.04 -8.32 -0.42
CA CYS A 42 0.67 -9.57 -0.78
C CYS A 42 2.12 -9.33 -1.22
N GLN A 43 2.88 -10.40 -1.36
CA GLN A 43 4.25 -10.31 -1.84
C GLN A 43 4.30 -9.81 -3.29
N ILE A 44 5.26 -8.95 -3.58
CA ILE A 44 5.51 -8.49 -4.95
C ILE A 44 5.81 -9.69 -5.86
N GLY A 45 5.21 -9.71 -7.03
CA GLY A 45 5.42 -10.78 -8.00
C GLY A 45 4.50 -11.99 -7.85
N ASN A 46 3.76 -12.15 -6.76
CA ASN A 46 2.81 -13.27 -6.59
C ASN A 46 1.52 -13.02 -7.38
N LYS A 47 1.43 -13.68 -8.56
CA LYS A 47 0.29 -13.52 -9.48
C LYS A 47 -1.01 -14.06 -8.88
N GLU A 48 -0.95 -15.17 -8.16
CA GLU A 48 -2.12 -15.79 -7.55
C GLU A 48 -2.73 -14.91 -6.47
N ALA A 49 -1.90 -14.40 -5.55
CA ALA A 49 -2.35 -13.49 -4.51
C ALA A 49 -2.93 -12.18 -5.09
N MET A 50 -2.32 -11.64 -6.14
CA MET A 50 -2.88 -10.49 -6.87
C MET A 50 -4.27 -10.75 -7.41
N THR A 51 -4.47 -11.91 -8.03
CA THR A 51 -5.76 -12.31 -8.60
C THR A 51 -6.80 -12.46 -7.49
N ARG A 52 -6.43 -13.06 -6.36
CA ARG A 52 -7.31 -13.16 -5.18
C ARG A 52 -7.71 -11.79 -4.63
N ILE A 53 -6.77 -10.83 -4.54
CA ILE A 53 -7.08 -9.46 -4.10
C ILE A 53 -8.08 -8.79 -5.06
N ARG A 54 -7.90 -8.97 -6.38
CA ARG A 54 -8.88 -8.45 -7.36
C ARG A 54 -10.25 -9.08 -7.17
N THR A 55 -10.31 -10.38 -6.90
CA THR A 55 -11.57 -11.09 -6.63
C THR A 55 -12.24 -10.58 -5.36
N ILE A 56 -11.49 -10.41 -4.26
CA ILE A 56 -12.01 -9.84 -3.00
C ILE A 56 -12.62 -8.47 -3.23
N ARG A 57 -11.95 -7.61 -3.99
CA ARG A 57 -12.39 -6.25 -4.28
C ARG A 57 -13.37 -6.15 -5.47
N GLN A 58 -13.58 -7.21 -6.23
CA GLN A 58 -14.33 -7.24 -7.49
C GLN A 58 -13.88 -6.13 -8.47
N VAL A 59 -12.57 -5.95 -8.58
CA VAL A 59 -11.97 -5.02 -9.54
C VAL A 59 -11.39 -5.79 -10.73
N ASP A 60 -11.33 -5.11 -11.89
CA ASP A 60 -10.85 -5.70 -13.13
C ASP A 60 -9.30 -5.78 -13.21
N GLU A 61 -8.80 -6.28 -14.33
CA GLU A 61 -7.36 -6.41 -14.58
C GLU A 61 -6.64 -5.05 -14.70
N ASN A 62 -7.38 -3.98 -14.98
CA ASN A 62 -6.84 -2.63 -15.10
C ASN A 62 -6.66 -1.96 -13.72
N HIS A 63 -7.12 -2.57 -12.64
CA HIS A 63 -6.92 -2.04 -11.31
C HIS A 63 -5.42 -1.95 -10.99
N HIS A 64 -4.97 -0.74 -10.68
CA HIS A 64 -3.58 -0.46 -10.35
C HIS A 64 -3.30 -0.71 -8.87
N PHE A 65 -2.39 -1.63 -8.61
CA PHE A 65 -1.82 -1.83 -7.27
C PHE A 65 -0.78 -0.75 -6.97
N THR A 66 -0.54 -0.53 -5.68
CA THR A 66 0.50 0.35 -5.18
C THR A 66 1.61 -0.49 -4.55
N LEU A 67 2.87 -0.14 -4.80
CA LEU A 67 3.99 -0.65 -4.02
C LEU A 67 4.14 0.18 -2.74
N VAL A 68 3.94 -0.47 -1.61
CA VAL A 68 4.16 0.12 -0.30
C VAL A 68 5.60 -0.14 0.12
N CYS A 69 6.38 0.92 0.19
CA CYS A 69 7.82 0.91 0.41
C CYS A 69 8.15 1.31 1.84
N ARG A 70 9.27 0.81 2.34
CA ARG A 70 9.79 1.13 3.68
C ARG A 70 10.30 2.56 3.78
N ASP A 71 10.96 3.04 2.74
CA ASP A 71 11.63 4.33 2.71
C ASP A 71 11.86 4.83 1.27
N LEU A 72 12.42 6.03 1.17
CA LEU A 72 12.72 6.67 -0.10
C LEU A 72 13.77 5.91 -0.93
N SER A 73 14.70 5.23 -0.27
CA SER A 73 15.72 4.39 -0.93
C SER A 73 15.09 3.23 -1.68
N GLU A 74 14.07 2.61 -1.07
CA GLU A 74 13.32 1.52 -1.70
C GLU A 74 12.48 2.03 -2.88
N ILE A 75 11.86 3.23 -2.77
CA ILE A 75 11.23 3.89 -3.93
C ILE A 75 12.21 4.04 -5.09
N ALA A 76 13.42 4.51 -4.83
CA ALA A 76 14.45 4.69 -5.86
C ALA A 76 14.92 3.38 -6.52
N THR A 77 14.73 2.24 -5.86
CA THR A 77 14.96 0.92 -6.46
C THR A 77 13.88 0.57 -7.49
N TYR A 78 12.62 0.85 -7.20
CA TYR A 78 11.47 0.44 -8.02
C TYR A 78 10.99 1.53 -8.99
N ALA A 79 11.46 2.76 -8.86
CA ALA A 79 11.12 3.86 -9.75
C ALA A 79 12.36 4.62 -10.23
N LYS A 80 12.26 5.20 -11.42
CA LYS A 80 13.22 6.19 -11.91
C LYS A 80 12.84 7.52 -11.29
N VAL A 81 13.76 8.11 -10.54
CA VAL A 81 13.55 9.35 -9.81
C VAL A 81 14.61 10.37 -10.16
N ASP A 82 14.21 11.52 -10.68
CA ASP A 82 15.10 12.66 -10.91
C ASP A 82 15.28 13.51 -9.64
N ASN A 83 16.13 14.52 -9.71
CA ASN A 83 16.45 15.38 -8.56
C ASN A 83 15.25 16.22 -8.07
N SER A 84 14.35 16.60 -8.97
CA SER A 84 13.14 17.38 -8.61
C SER A 84 12.13 16.49 -7.90
N GLN A 85 11.85 15.33 -8.49
CA GLN A 85 11.00 14.30 -7.89
C GLN A 85 11.55 13.85 -6.53
N PHE A 86 12.88 13.61 -6.44
CA PHE A 86 13.50 13.22 -5.17
C PHE A 86 13.25 14.23 -4.05
N ARG A 87 13.37 15.53 -4.32
CA ARG A 87 13.10 16.58 -3.34
C ARG A 87 11.66 16.57 -2.86
N LEU A 88 10.70 16.42 -3.78
CA LEU A 88 9.28 16.31 -3.43
C LEU A 88 8.98 15.08 -2.59
N LEU A 89 9.53 13.93 -2.99
CA LEU A 89 9.38 12.68 -2.25
C LEU A 89 9.96 12.79 -0.84
N LYS A 90 11.19 13.32 -0.72
CA LYS A 90 11.89 13.48 0.56
C LYS A 90 11.13 14.40 1.53
N ALA A 91 10.51 15.44 1.02
CA ALA A 91 9.73 16.38 1.83
C ALA A 91 8.37 15.83 2.27
N ASN A 92 7.83 14.81 1.60
CA ASN A 92 6.46 14.34 1.78
C ASN A 92 6.36 12.84 2.12
N THR A 93 7.47 12.19 2.41
CA THR A 93 7.51 10.80 2.89
C THR A 93 8.23 10.71 4.24
N PRO A 94 7.72 9.89 5.17
CA PRO A 94 6.47 9.12 5.10
C PRO A 94 5.23 10.02 5.13
N GLY A 95 4.11 9.52 4.59
CA GLY A 95 2.86 10.27 4.60
C GLY A 95 1.74 9.65 3.76
N SER A 96 0.58 10.29 3.81
CA SER A 96 -0.65 9.79 3.18
C SER A 96 -0.73 10.13 1.68
N TYR A 97 0.34 9.83 0.96
CA TYR A 97 0.43 10.02 -0.48
C TYR A 97 0.69 8.72 -1.22
N THR A 98 0.23 8.65 -2.46
CA THR A 98 0.66 7.70 -3.47
C THR A 98 1.22 8.48 -4.65
N PHE A 99 2.47 8.21 -5.00
CA PHE A 99 3.15 8.88 -6.11
C PHE A 99 3.20 7.97 -7.32
N ILE A 100 2.75 8.46 -8.48
CA ILE A 100 2.91 7.76 -9.74
C ILE A 100 4.24 8.19 -10.35
N LEU A 101 5.12 7.22 -10.62
CA LEU A 101 6.46 7.41 -11.15
C LEU A 101 6.72 6.43 -12.29
N GLN A 102 7.73 6.72 -13.11
CA GLN A 102 8.23 5.78 -14.11
C GLN A 102 8.82 4.56 -13.41
N ALA A 103 8.31 3.37 -13.74
CA ALA A 103 8.80 2.13 -13.17
C ALA A 103 10.24 1.84 -13.60
N SER A 104 11.04 1.32 -12.68
CA SER A 104 12.34 0.74 -13.01
C SER A 104 12.17 -0.69 -13.58
N LYS A 105 13.27 -1.29 -14.00
CA LYS A 105 13.29 -2.70 -14.44
C LYS A 105 12.98 -3.70 -13.32
N GLU A 106 13.09 -3.28 -12.06
CA GLU A 106 12.81 -4.13 -10.88
C GLU A 106 11.30 -4.35 -10.69
N VAL A 107 10.45 -3.51 -11.28
CA VAL A 107 8.99 -3.71 -11.24
C VAL A 107 8.58 -4.70 -12.33
N PRO A 108 7.96 -5.84 -11.98
CA PRO A 108 7.41 -6.76 -12.97
C PRO A 108 6.48 -6.05 -13.96
N ARG A 109 6.62 -6.32 -15.25
CA ARG A 109 5.86 -5.63 -16.31
C ARG A 109 4.34 -5.66 -16.09
N ARG A 110 3.80 -6.76 -15.54
CA ARG A 110 2.37 -6.89 -15.25
C ARG A 110 1.85 -5.97 -14.15
N LEU A 111 2.74 -5.37 -13.35
CA LEU A 111 2.40 -4.39 -12.30
C LEU A 111 2.45 -2.96 -12.82
N GLN A 112 3.13 -2.74 -13.94
CA GLN A 112 3.24 -1.43 -14.56
C GLN A 112 1.98 -1.08 -15.34
N HIS A 113 1.69 0.20 -15.43
CA HIS A 113 0.67 0.68 -16.37
C HIS A 113 1.02 0.25 -17.81
N PRO A 114 0.13 -0.43 -18.56
CA PRO A 114 0.49 -1.12 -19.80
C PRO A 114 1.05 -0.20 -20.90
N LYS A 115 0.60 1.05 -20.96
CA LYS A 115 1.05 2.03 -21.95
C LYS A 115 2.11 3.00 -21.42
N ARG A 116 1.98 3.44 -20.18
CA ARG A 116 2.83 4.49 -19.59
C ARG A 116 4.06 3.93 -18.86
N HIS A 117 4.06 2.62 -18.56
CA HIS A 117 5.12 1.95 -17.78
C HIS A 117 5.36 2.61 -16.42
N THR A 118 4.30 3.07 -15.79
CA THR A 118 4.32 3.73 -14.48
C THR A 118 3.84 2.78 -13.39
N ILE A 119 4.18 3.12 -12.16
CA ILE A 119 3.75 2.41 -10.94
C ILE A 119 3.42 3.42 -9.85
N GLY A 120 2.43 3.13 -9.04
CA GLY A 120 2.15 3.89 -7.83
C GLY A 120 3.02 3.37 -6.67
N LEU A 121 3.67 4.28 -5.94
CA LEU A 121 4.49 3.96 -4.77
C LEU A 121 4.09 4.87 -3.59
N ARG A 122 4.23 4.34 -2.38
CA ARG A 122 4.06 5.15 -1.16
C ARG A 122 4.96 4.67 -0.03
N VAL A 123 5.23 5.58 0.91
CA VAL A 123 5.83 5.26 2.22
C VAL A 123 4.81 5.65 3.29
N PRO A 124 4.12 4.70 3.94
CA PRO A 124 3.10 5.02 4.94
C PRO A 124 3.75 5.54 6.23
N ASP A 125 3.07 6.49 6.88
CA ASP A 125 3.45 6.98 8.20
C ASP A 125 2.68 6.21 9.30
N HIS A 126 3.03 4.93 9.46
CA HIS A 126 2.39 4.07 10.46
C HIS A 126 3.41 3.08 11.05
N PRO A 127 3.56 3.01 12.38
CA PRO A 127 4.59 2.18 13.02
C PRO A 127 4.51 0.70 12.66
N VAL A 128 3.29 0.12 12.60
CA VAL A 128 3.10 -1.29 12.25
C VAL A 128 3.46 -1.56 10.79
N ALA A 129 2.98 -0.72 9.87
CA ALA A 129 3.32 -0.87 8.45
C ALA A 129 4.83 -0.73 8.22
N HIS A 130 5.47 0.23 8.87
CA HIS A 130 6.92 0.44 8.79
C HIS A 130 7.71 -0.76 9.34
N ALA A 131 7.33 -1.26 10.51
CA ALA A 131 8.00 -2.42 11.11
C ALA A 131 7.81 -3.70 10.28
N LEU A 132 6.62 -3.88 9.69
CA LEU A 132 6.34 -5.00 8.79
C LEU A 132 7.21 -4.96 7.53
N LEU A 133 7.33 -3.78 6.91
CA LEU A 133 8.18 -3.57 5.73
C LEU A 133 9.67 -3.77 6.05
N ALA A 134 10.13 -3.32 7.22
CA ALA A 134 11.50 -3.54 7.67
C ALA A 134 11.81 -5.02 7.87
N GLU A 135 10.90 -5.79 8.47
CA GLU A 135 11.06 -7.24 8.66
C GLU A 135 10.98 -8.01 7.33
N LEU A 136 10.09 -7.60 6.42
CA LEU A 136 9.95 -8.22 5.10
C LEU A 136 11.15 -7.94 4.20
N ASN A 137 11.74 -6.74 4.32
CA ASN A 137 12.86 -6.23 3.53
C ASN A 137 12.59 -6.18 2.01
N GLU A 138 11.34 -6.00 1.63
CA GLU A 138 10.88 -5.74 0.26
C GLU A 138 9.54 -5.01 0.30
N PRO A 139 9.09 -4.35 -0.80
CA PRO A 139 7.79 -3.70 -0.84
C PRO A 139 6.64 -4.70 -0.73
N ILE A 140 5.52 -4.24 -0.17
CA ILE A 140 4.24 -4.96 -0.22
C ILE A 140 3.44 -4.44 -1.42
N LEU A 141 2.97 -5.36 -2.25
CA LEU A 141 1.98 -5.04 -3.28
C LEU A 141 0.62 -4.89 -2.62
N SER A 142 0.00 -3.72 -2.76
CA SER A 142 -1.10 -3.33 -1.89
C SER A 142 -2.27 -2.71 -2.64
N SER A 143 -3.45 -2.87 -2.07
CA SER A 143 -4.69 -2.22 -2.47
C SER A 143 -5.48 -1.81 -1.23
N THR A 144 -6.12 -0.64 -1.24
CA THR A 144 -6.99 -0.18 -0.15
C THR A 144 -8.11 -1.19 0.07
N LEU A 145 -8.42 -1.51 1.32
CA LEU A 145 -9.50 -2.43 1.66
C LEU A 145 -10.85 -1.72 1.59
N ILE A 146 -11.49 -1.81 0.44
CA ILE A 146 -12.88 -1.42 0.19
C ILE A 146 -13.57 -2.64 -0.41
N LEU A 147 -14.62 -3.12 0.22
CA LEU A 147 -15.39 -4.24 -0.30
C LEU A 147 -16.38 -3.77 -1.38
N PRO A 148 -16.84 -4.66 -2.27
CA PRO A 148 -17.66 -4.27 -3.42
C PRO A 148 -18.99 -3.61 -3.07
N SER A 149 -19.54 -3.94 -1.89
CA SER A 149 -20.79 -3.35 -1.37
C SER A 149 -20.58 -2.02 -0.66
N ASP A 150 -19.34 -1.61 -0.42
CA ASP A 150 -19.00 -0.49 0.43
C ASP A 150 -18.54 0.71 -0.38
N GLU A 151 -18.99 1.89 0.02
CA GLU A 151 -18.51 3.16 -0.54
C GLU A 151 -17.22 3.62 0.14
N LEU A 152 -16.99 3.19 1.39
CA LEU A 152 -15.87 3.61 2.24
C LEU A 152 -15.06 2.39 2.69
N PRO A 153 -13.76 2.58 2.99
CA PRO A 153 -12.92 1.56 3.57
C PRO A 153 -13.44 1.08 4.93
N LEU A 154 -13.31 -0.21 5.20
CA LEU A 154 -13.54 -0.77 6.52
C LEU A 154 -12.50 -0.24 7.53
N THR A 155 -12.95 0.09 8.73
CA THR A 155 -12.11 0.73 9.77
C THR A 155 -11.82 -0.14 10.97
N ASP A 156 -12.63 -1.18 11.21
CA ASP A 156 -12.55 -2.06 12.36
C ASP A 156 -12.00 -3.45 11.98
N ALA A 157 -10.96 -3.89 12.68
CA ALA A 157 -10.30 -5.16 12.35
C ALA A 157 -11.12 -6.40 12.65
N GLU A 158 -12.01 -6.37 13.67
CA GLU A 158 -12.89 -7.51 13.97
C GLU A 158 -13.99 -7.63 12.90
N GLU A 159 -14.53 -6.50 12.45
CA GLU A 159 -15.48 -6.50 11.33
C GLU A 159 -14.82 -7.03 10.06
N ILE A 160 -13.60 -6.58 9.75
CA ILE A 160 -12.79 -7.07 8.62
C ILE A 160 -12.58 -8.57 8.72
N ARG A 161 -12.22 -9.06 9.91
CA ARG A 161 -12.05 -10.49 10.15
C ARG A 161 -13.34 -11.26 9.85
N GLY A 162 -14.48 -10.79 10.36
CA GLY A 162 -15.78 -11.43 10.15
C GLY A 162 -16.14 -11.57 8.67
N GLN A 163 -15.79 -10.57 7.86
CA GLN A 163 -16.10 -10.56 6.43
C GLN A 163 -15.08 -11.33 5.56
N LEU A 164 -13.80 -11.37 5.96
CA LEU A 164 -12.71 -11.86 5.13
C LEU A 164 -12.01 -13.13 5.66
N GLU A 165 -12.48 -13.74 6.75
CA GLU A 165 -11.78 -14.83 7.43
C GLU A 165 -11.47 -16.07 6.55
N HIS A 166 -12.19 -16.24 5.44
CA HIS A 166 -11.98 -17.32 4.48
C HIS A 166 -11.30 -16.85 3.18
N GLN A 167 -10.98 -15.55 3.07
CA GLN A 167 -10.44 -14.96 1.85
C GLN A 167 -9.00 -14.46 2.01
N VAL A 168 -8.56 -14.22 3.26
CA VAL A 168 -7.20 -13.80 3.59
C VAL A 168 -6.58 -14.72 4.64
N GLU A 169 -5.28 -14.73 4.76
CA GLU A 169 -4.55 -15.57 5.72
C GLU A 169 -4.35 -14.89 7.07
N LEU A 170 -4.31 -13.55 7.09
CA LEU A 170 -4.03 -12.80 8.32
C LEU A 170 -4.73 -11.44 8.33
N VAL A 171 -5.26 -11.06 9.49
CA VAL A 171 -5.66 -9.70 9.81
C VAL A 171 -4.76 -9.19 10.95
N LEU A 172 -3.96 -8.14 10.68
CA LEU A 172 -3.20 -7.41 11.69
C LEU A 172 -4.05 -6.28 12.25
N SER A 173 -4.44 -6.39 13.50
CA SER A 173 -5.22 -5.36 14.21
C SER A 173 -4.30 -4.45 15.02
N ALA A 174 -4.31 -3.16 14.72
CA ALA A 174 -3.60 -2.13 15.49
C ALA A 174 -4.46 -0.87 15.59
N ASN A 175 -5.51 -0.94 16.38
CA ASN A 175 -6.58 0.08 16.45
C ASN A 175 -7.37 0.21 15.14
N SER A 176 -8.31 1.16 15.10
CA SER A 176 -9.05 1.49 13.88
C SER A 176 -8.22 2.36 12.95
N CYS A 177 -8.36 2.16 11.65
CA CYS A 177 -7.85 3.07 10.63
C CYS A 177 -8.92 4.09 10.21
N GLY A 178 -8.49 5.12 9.47
CA GLY A 178 -9.38 6.10 8.89
C GLY A 178 -10.12 5.59 7.65
N ILE A 179 -10.92 6.47 7.07
CA ILE A 179 -11.68 6.23 5.83
C ILE A 179 -11.13 7.04 4.65
N GLU A 180 -10.26 8.00 4.90
CA GLU A 180 -9.68 8.83 3.84
C GLU A 180 -8.51 8.11 3.17
N MET A 181 -8.67 7.85 1.88
CA MET A 181 -7.61 7.29 1.05
C MET A 181 -6.45 8.28 0.87
N THR A 182 -5.34 7.80 0.35
CA THR A 182 -4.19 8.65 0.01
C THR A 182 -4.52 9.65 -1.09
N THR A 183 -3.89 10.82 -1.03
CA THR A 183 -3.78 11.73 -2.17
C THR A 183 -2.85 11.11 -3.21
N VAL A 184 -3.29 11.06 -4.47
CA VAL A 184 -2.53 10.47 -5.58
C VAL A 184 -1.99 11.58 -6.46
N ILE A 185 -0.67 11.67 -6.57
CA ILE A 185 0.06 12.68 -7.34
C ILE A 185 0.86 11.97 -8.45
N ASP A 186 0.64 12.39 -9.69
CA ASP A 186 1.45 11.96 -10.82
C ASP A 186 2.68 12.88 -10.94
N LEU A 187 3.86 12.30 -10.80
CA LEU A 187 5.15 12.98 -10.91
C LEU A 187 5.89 12.64 -12.21
N THR A 188 5.24 12.02 -13.19
CA THR A 188 5.87 11.59 -14.43
C THR A 188 6.02 12.72 -15.47
N THR A 189 5.44 13.88 -15.19
CA THR A 189 5.52 15.10 -16.01
C THR A 189 6.32 16.18 -15.29
N ASP A 190 6.71 17.24 -16.01
CA ASP A 190 7.53 18.35 -15.47
C ASP A 190 6.87 19.05 -14.26
N THR A 191 5.56 19.03 -14.20
CA THR A 191 4.78 19.57 -13.07
C THR A 191 3.93 18.47 -12.44
N PRO A 192 3.79 18.43 -11.09
CA PRO A 192 2.90 17.50 -10.43
C PRO A 192 1.45 17.63 -10.90
N ILE A 193 0.79 16.49 -11.12
CA ILE A 193 -0.62 16.43 -11.51
C ILE A 193 -1.41 15.71 -10.42
N LEU A 194 -2.50 16.34 -9.97
CA LEU A 194 -3.45 15.70 -9.06
C LEU A 194 -4.28 14.66 -9.81
N ILE A 195 -4.19 13.42 -9.39
CA ILE A 195 -5.03 12.31 -9.90
C ILE A 195 -6.24 12.09 -8.99
N ARG A 196 -6.03 12.16 -7.69
CA ARG A 196 -7.09 12.03 -6.68
C ARG A 196 -6.70 12.77 -5.42
N GLN A 197 -7.59 13.62 -4.93
CA GLN A 197 -7.45 14.20 -3.61
C GLN A 197 -7.87 13.19 -2.55
N GLY A 198 -7.12 13.13 -1.48
CA GLY A 198 -7.37 12.32 -0.29
C GLY A 198 -6.80 13.02 0.93
N LYS A 199 -6.30 12.25 1.89
CA LYS A 199 -5.80 12.74 3.18
C LYS A 199 -4.58 13.66 3.09
N GLY A 200 -3.70 13.46 2.10
CA GLY A 200 -2.49 14.27 1.94
C GLY A 200 -2.78 15.67 1.42
N SER A 201 -2.13 16.69 1.98
CA SER A 201 -2.26 18.10 1.56
C SER A 201 -1.75 18.33 0.14
N LEU A 202 -2.43 19.17 -0.63
CA LEU A 202 -2.03 19.56 -1.99
C LEU A 202 -0.97 20.67 -2.01
N LYS A 203 -0.84 21.43 -0.92
CA LYS A 203 0.05 22.60 -0.80
C LYS A 203 1.52 22.32 -1.18
N PRO A 204 2.14 21.19 -0.74
CA PRO A 204 3.54 20.92 -1.09
C PRO A 204 3.82 20.78 -2.58
N PHE A 205 2.77 20.52 -3.38
CA PHE A 205 2.88 20.30 -4.83
C PHE A 205 2.45 21.52 -5.64
N GLY A 206 2.09 22.63 -4.98
CA GLY A 206 1.55 23.82 -5.63
C GLY A 206 0.18 23.59 -6.26
N LEU A 207 -0.58 22.60 -5.78
CA LEU A 207 -1.90 22.25 -6.26
C LEU A 207 -2.98 22.81 -5.33
N SER A 208 -4.13 23.11 -5.90
CA SER A 208 -5.37 23.52 -5.19
C SER A 208 -6.48 22.52 -5.47
N SER A 209 -7.40 22.41 -4.52
CA SER A 209 -8.62 21.62 -4.64
C SER A 209 -9.62 22.27 -5.60
#